data_82dfed2ead0e71dd6bf782e2823f9067
#
_entry.id   82dfed2ead0e71dd6bf782e2823f9067
#
_cell.length_a   1.000
_cell.length_b   1.000
_cell.length_c   1.000
_cell.angle_alpha   90.00
_cell.angle_beta   90.00
_cell.angle_gamma   90.00
#
_symmetry.space_group_name_H-M   'P 1'
#
loop_
_entity.id
_entity.type
_entity.pdbx_description
1 polymer ?
#
loop_
_entity_poly.entity_id
_entity_poly.type
_entity_poly.pdbx_seq_one_letter_code
_entity_poly.pdbx_strand_id
1 'polypeptide(L)'
;MTTRIFPALALSLLMAAGQPAFAEEAAPAAVTIIGAEFGVFDASDSRAVAFAPTRVVPHREGQRYGWVIEVQTGQRSLSVREEYLLPNPVKQPKSDDPIVADLEMPLFRHNQISQRQLVPVEGKIYGEWEVGPNEPAGHRHLQVVIEDQVAASFEFDVK
;
A
#
# COMPACT_ATOMS: atom_id res chain seq x y z
N MET A 1 19.14 -26.35 -88.07
CA MET A 1 19.81 -25.70 -86.90
C MET A 1 18.71 -25.04 -86.07
N THR A 2 18.33 -25.73 -84.97
CA THR A 2 17.20 -25.27 -84.17
C THR A 2 17.67 -25.15 -82.72
N THR A 3 17.91 -23.95 -82.26
CA THR A 3 18.40 -23.65 -80.93
C THR A 3 17.19 -23.55 -79.97
N ARG A 4 17.15 -24.45 -78.99
CA ARG A 4 16.10 -24.40 -77.94
C ARG A 4 16.61 -23.60 -76.74
N ILE A 5 15.91 -22.55 -76.39
CA ILE A 5 16.13 -21.73 -75.24
C ILE A 5 15.22 -22.23 -74.08
N PHE A 6 15.83 -22.67 -72.97
CA PHE A 6 15.10 -23.00 -71.71
C PHE A 6 14.95 -21.74 -70.83
N PRO A 7 13.75 -21.41 -70.31
CA PRO A 7 13.65 -20.38 -69.28
C PRO A 7 13.95 -20.98 -67.91
N ALA A 8 14.87 -20.34 -67.18
CA ALA A 8 15.15 -20.61 -65.82
C ALA A 8 14.02 -20.04 -64.91
N LEU A 9 13.40 -20.95 -64.17
CA LEU A 9 12.38 -20.61 -63.18
C LEU A 9 13.10 -20.22 -61.91
N ALA A 10 13.13 -18.90 -61.56
CA ALA A 10 13.64 -18.41 -60.27
C ALA A 10 12.56 -18.55 -59.18
N LEU A 11 12.74 -19.47 -58.26
CA LEU A 11 11.89 -19.69 -57.08
C LEU A 11 12.32 -18.72 -55.99
N SER A 12 11.61 -17.60 -55.80
CA SER A 12 11.85 -16.64 -54.71
C SER A 12 11.21 -17.15 -53.44
N LEU A 13 12.01 -17.63 -52.51
CA LEU A 13 11.57 -18.05 -51.17
C LEU A 13 11.42 -16.81 -50.28
N LEU A 14 10.18 -16.36 -50.06
CA LEU A 14 9.86 -15.25 -49.15
C LEU A 14 9.89 -15.76 -47.72
N MET A 15 10.98 -15.51 -46.98
CA MET A 15 11.04 -15.75 -45.53
C MET A 15 10.28 -14.63 -44.82
N ALA A 16 9.08 -14.91 -44.40
CA ALA A 16 8.35 -14.07 -43.47
C ALA A 16 8.99 -14.19 -42.09
N ALA A 17 9.83 -13.22 -41.72
CA ALA A 17 10.34 -13.07 -40.36
C ALA A 17 9.17 -12.61 -39.44
N GLY A 18 8.57 -13.57 -38.74
CA GLY A 18 7.62 -13.28 -37.66
C GLY A 18 8.37 -12.57 -36.54
N GLN A 19 8.12 -11.28 -36.36
CA GLN A 19 8.56 -10.55 -35.15
C GLN A 19 7.77 -11.08 -33.95
N PRO A 20 8.42 -11.47 -32.85
CA PRO A 20 7.70 -11.73 -31.62
C PRO A 20 7.06 -10.42 -31.18
N ALA A 21 5.73 -10.37 -31.15
CA ALA A 21 5.00 -9.31 -30.50
C ALA A 21 5.32 -9.42 -29.00
N PHE A 22 6.18 -8.55 -28.49
CA PHE A 22 6.28 -8.33 -27.06
C PHE A 22 4.93 -7.80 -26.62
N ALA A 23 4.20 -8.59 -25.83
CA ALA A 23 3.02 -8.10 -25.15
C ALA A 23 3.49 -6.93 -24.27
N GLU A 24 3.11 -5.72 -24.63
CA GLU A 24 3.27 -4.54 -23.80
C GLU A 24 2.48 -4.83 -22.52
N GLU A 25 3.21 -5.03 -21.42
CA GLU A 25 2.62 -5.23 -20.10
C GLU A 25 1.80 -3.97 -19.80
N ALA A 26 0.49 -4.11 -19.80
CA ALA A 26 -0.41 -2.99 -19.59
C ALA A 26 -0.05 -2.34 -18.25
N ALA A 27 0.28 -1.05 -18.28
CA ALA A 27 0.56 -0.28 -17.07
C ALA A 27 -0.57 -0.51 -16.05
N PRO A 28 -0.25 -0.73 -14.75
CA PRO A 28 -1.26 -0.98 -13.74
C PRO A 28 -2.29 0.15 -13.78
N ALA A 29 -3.58 -0.22 -13.76
CA ALA A 29 -4.65 0.75 -13.81
C ALA A 29 -4.48 1.75 -12.64
N ALA A 30 -4.52 3.04 -12.95
CA ALA A 30 -4.32 4.08 -11.96
C ALA A 30 -5.34 3.96 -10.82
N VAL A 31 -4.89 4.19 -9.58
CA VAL A 31 -5.75 4.29 -8.40
C VAL A 31 -5.92 5.76 -8.06
N THR A 32 -7.16 6.20 -7.93
CA THR A 32 -7.49 7.55 -7.49
C THR A 32 -8.06 7.50 -6.08
N ILE A 33 -7.49 8.25 -5.16
CA ILE A 33 -8.01 8.40 -3.81
C ILE A 33 -9.07 9.50 -3.83
N ILE A 34 -10.30 9.15 -3.47
CA ILE A 34 -11.45 10.08 -3.43
C ILE A 34 -11.57 10.72 -2.05
N GLY A 35 -11.34 9.95 -0.99
CA GLY A 35 -11.40 10.42 0.39
C GLY A 35 -10.73 9.45 1.34
N ALA A 36 -10.35 9.93 2.52
CA ALA A 36 -9.74 9.13 3.55
C ALA A 36 -10.18 9.65 4.93
N GLU A 37 -10.65 8.75 5.78
CA GLU A 37 -11.09 9.06 7.13
C GLU A 37 -10.45 8.11 8.13
N PHE A 38 -10.14 8.62 9.31
CA PHE A 38 -9.67 7.85 10.46
C PHE A 38 -10.70 7.93 11.58
N GLY A 39 -10.87 6.84 12.31
CA GLY A 39 -11.85 6.81 13.39
C GLY A 39 -11.84 5.52 14.20
N VAL A 40 -12.90 5.35 14.96
CA VAL A 40 -13.15 4.16 15.78
C VAL A 40 -14.27 3.32 15.17
N PHE A 41 -14.14 2.01 15.33
CA PHE A 41 -15.17 1.06 14.95
C PHE A 41 -15.96 0.63 16.19
N ASP A 42 -17.27 0.73 16.11
CA ASP A 42 -18.18 0.22 17.13
C ASP A 42 -18.88 -1.04 16.61
N ALA A 43 -18.58 -2.14 17.23
CA ALA A 43 -19.16 -3.45 16.94
C ALA A 43 -20.17 -3.89 18.03
N SER A 44 -20.69 -2.97 18.83
CA SER A 44 -21.68 -3.28 19.87
C SER A 44 -23.01 -3.79 19.29
N ASP A 45 -23.32 -3.41 18.04
CA ASP A 45 -24.40 -4.01 17.29
C ASP A 45 -23.88 -5.20 16.45
N SER A 46 -24.35 -6.41 16.72
CA SER A 46 -23.98 -7.62 16.00
C SER A 46 -24.40 -7.63 14.51
N ARG A 47 -25.19 -6.65 14.08
CA ARG A 47 -25.72 -6.56 12.72
C ARG A 47 -24.91 -5.61 11.82
N ALA A 48 -24.22 -4.65 12.40
CA ALA A 48 -23.42 -3.67 11.65
C ALA A 48 -22.27 -3.14 12.50
N VAL A 49 -21.12 -2.97 11.87
CA VAL A 49 -20.01 -2.23 12.46
C VAL A 49 -20.17 -0.77 12.08
N ALA A 50 -20.40 0.08 13.07
CA ALA A 50 -20.46 1.53 12.86
C ALA A 50 -19.05 2.11 12.86
N PHE A 51 -18.76 3.01 11.92
CA PHE A 51 -17.52 3.77 11.88
C PHE A 51 -17.81 5.21 12.28
N ALA A 52 -17.07 5.70 13.27
CA ALA A 52 -17.19 7.09 13.76
C ALA A 52 -15.87 7.83 13.52
N PRO A 53 -15.82 8.79 12.58
CA PRO A 53 -14.64 9.60 12.34
C PRO A 53 -14.21 10.36 13.60
N THR A 54 -12.94 10.18 14.00
CA THR A 54 -12.37 10.88 15.17
C THR A 54 -10.84 10.80 15.10
N ARG A 55 -10.16 11.72 15.79
CA ARG A 55 -8.70 11.67 16.01
C ARG A 55 -8.35 11.27 17.45
N VAL A 56 -9.34 10.83 18.22
CA VAL A 56 -9.15 10.37 19.60
C VAL A 56 -9.65 8.94 19.70
N VAL A 57 -8.75 8.03 20.03
CA VAL A 57 -9.04 6.62 20.29
C VAL A 57 -9.10 6.42 21.79
N PRO A 58 -10.20 5.95 22.37
CA PRO A 58 -10.27 5.61 23.79
C PRO A 58 -9.20 4.58 24.16
N HIS A 59 -8.38 4.88 25.17
CA HIS A 59 -7.36 3.97 25.67
C HIS A 59 -7.99 2.85 26.51
N ARG A 60 -8.65 1.95 25.84
CA ARG A 60 -9.33 0.79 26.42
C ARG A 60 -8.96 -0.45 25.61
N GLU A 61 -8.48 -1.48 26.28
CA GLU A 61 -8.19 -2.77 25.65
C GLU A 61 -9.40 -3.27 24.84
N GLY A 62 -9.15 -3.76 23.63
CA GLY A 62 -10.19 -4.18 22.71
C GLY A 62 -10.89 -3.04 21.94
N GLN A 63 -10.51 -1.78 22.16
CA GLN A 63 -11.06 -0.69 21.36
C GLN A 63 -10.55 -0.78 19.93
N ARG A 64 -11.47 -0.97 18.98
CA ARG A 64 -11.17 -1.05 17.56
C ARG A 64 -11.12 0.34 16.95
N TYR A 65 -10.10 0.59 16.14
CA TYR A 65 -9.88 1.85 15.44
C TYR A 65 -9.19 1.61 14.10
N GLY A 66 -9.17 2.61 13.25
CA GLY A 66 -8.48 2.50 11.97
C GLY A 66 -8.97 3.51 10.95
N TRP A 67 -8.94 3.12 9.70
CA TRP A 67 -9.20 4.03 8.59
C TRP A 67 -10.12 3.40 7.56
N VAL A 68 -10.80 4.29 6.83
CA VAL A 68 -11.60 3.98 5.64
C VAL A 68 -11.12 4.90 4.52
N ILE A 69 -10.76 4.33 3.38
CA ILE A 69 -10.34 5.08 2.19
C ILE A 69 -11.26 4.73 1.05
N GLU A 70 -11.82 5.77 0.43
CA GLU A 70 -12.60 5.65 -0.79
C GLU A 70 -11.69 5.77 -2.00
N VAL A 71 -11.76 4.79 -2.89
CA VAL A 71 -10.89 4.67 -4.07
C VAL A 71 -11.69 4.47 -5.33
N GLN A 72 -11.18 5.02 -6.42
CA GLN A 72 -11.64 4.72 -7.77
C GLN A 72 -10.52 4.00 -8.51
N THR A 73 -10.79 2.77 -8.93
CA THR A 73 -9.81 1.92 -9.61
C THR A 73 -10.49 0.88 -10.48
N GLY A 74 -9.79 0.46 -11.54
CA GLY A 74 -10.16 -0.71 -12.32
C GLY A 74 -9.53 -2.02 -11.82
N GLN A 75 -8.70 -1.96 -10.78
CA GLN A 75 -8.02 -3.14 -10.23
C GLN A 75 -8.98 -3.92 -9.33
N ARG A 76 -8.85 -5.25 -9.37
CA ARG A 76 -9.65 -6.14 -8.51
C ARG A 76 -9.18 -6.10 -7.05
N SER A 77 -7.89 -5.95 -6.83
CA SER A 77 -7.28 -5.86 -5.50
C SER A 77 -6.16 -4.84 -5.50
N LEU A 78 -5.90 -4.23 -4.37
CA LEU A 78 -4.90 -3.20 -4.16
C LEU A 78 -3.87 -3.67 -3.15
N SER A 79 -2.58 -3.44 -3.46
CA SER A 79 -1.51 -3.61 -2.48
C SER A 79 -1.54 -2.45 -1.49
N VAL A 80 -1.76 -2.75 -0.23
CA VAL A 80 -1.86 -1.76 0.83
C VAL A 80 -0.79 -2.03 1.88
N ARG A 81 0.01 -1.00 2.18
CA ARG A 81 1.00 -1.00 3.24
C ARG A 81 0.64 0.04 4.30
N GLU A 82 0.63 -0.37 5.54
CA GLU A 82 0.39 0.50 6.70
C GLU A 82 1.70 0.65 7.47
N GLU A 83 2.08 1.88 7.75
CA GLU A 83 3.27 2.24 8.52
C GLU A 83 2.84 2.96 9.78
N TYR A 84 2.99 2.28 10.91
CA TYR A 84 2.52 2.75 12.20
C TYR A 84 3.69 3.20 13.08
N LEU A 85 3.68 4.47 13.47
CA LEU A 85 4.71 5.09 14.30
C LEU A 85 4.22 5.20 15.75
N LEU A 86 4.88 4.51 16.66
CA LEU A 86 4.61 4.62 18.09
C LEU A 86 5.34 5.82 18.70
N PRO A 87 4.78 6.45 19.76
CA PRO A 87 5.27 7.73 20.30
C PRO A 87 6.63 7.69 20.99
N ASN A 88 7.22 6.52 21.24
CA ASN A 88 8.50 6.42 21.92
C ASN A 88 9.62 5.98 20.95
N PRO A 89 10.50 6.91 20.54
CA PRO A 89 11.78 6.49 20.01
C PRO A 89 12.51 5.71 21.12
N VAL A 90 12.79 4.44 20.87
CA VAL A 90 13.68 3.67 21.74
C VAL A 90 14.99 4.47 21.82
N LYS A 91 15.36 4.94 23.01
CA LYS A 91 16.66 5.57 23.23
C LYS A 91 17.71 4.61 22.73
N GLN A 92 18.38 4.98 21.65
CA GLN A 92 19.56 4.23 21.21
C GLN A 92 20.56 4.25 22.37
N PRO A 93 21.20 3.11 22.69
CA PRO A 93 22.36 3.14 23.57
C PRO A 93 23.35 4.11 22.92
N LYS A 94 23.83 5.10 23.69
CA LYS A 94 24.88 6.00 23.22
C LYS A 94 26.07 5.13 22.82
N SER A 95 26.43 5.19 21.55
CA SER A 95 27.67 4.58 21.10
C SER A 95 28.82 5.46 21.60
N ASP A 96 29.79 4.86 22.29
CA ASP A 96 31.04 5.53 22.69
C ASP A 96 31.99 5.75 21.49
N ASP A 97 31.58 5.36 20.28
CA ASP A 97 32.32 5.56 19.06
C ASP A 97 31.99 6.95 18.47
N PRO A 98 32.97 7.88 18.40
CA PRO A 98 32.75 9.25 17.95
C PRO A 98 32.33 9.35 16.47
N ILE A 99 32.59 8.33 15.66
CA ILE A 99 32.17 8.29 14.25
C ILE A 99 30.67 7.95 14.14
N VAL A 100 30.14 7.17 15.08
CA VAL A 100 28.71 6.77 15.10
C VAL A 100 27.86 7.87 15.75
N ALA A 101 28.42 8.63 16.70
CA ALA A 101 27.72 9.73 17.36
C ALA A 101 27.38 10.89 16.41
N ASP A 102 28.17 11.11 15.35
CA ASP A 102 27.95 12.18 14.35
C ASP A 102 26.97 11.77 13.25
N LEU A 103 26.58 10.50 13.20
CA LEU A 103 25.58 9.94 12.28
C LEU A 103 24.22 9.76 12.95
N GLU A 104 23.81 10.65 13.85
CA GLU A 104 22.43 10.70 14.35
C GLU A 104 21.44 11.06 13.23
N MET A 105 21.26 10.14 12.32
CA MET A 105 20.06 10.14 11.51
C MET A 105 18.88 9.81 12.43
N PRO A 106 17.84 10.65 12.49
CA PRO A 106 16.62 10.28 13.16
C PRO A 106 16.06 9.06 12.44
N LEU A 107 16.34 7.88 12.97
CA LEU A 107 15.68 6.66 12.55
C LEU A 107 14.24 6.78 13.02
N PHE A 108 13.39 7.29 12.15
CA PHE A 108 11.95 7.09 12.29
C PHE A 108 11.74 5.58 12.23
N ARG A 109 11.72 4.93 13.40
CA ARG A 109 11.40 3.52 13.45
C ARG A 109 9.92 3.40 13.17
N HIS A 110 9.60 2.89 12.00
CA HIS A 110 8.30 2.30 11.77
C HIS A 110 8.19 1.11 12.72
N ASN A 111 7.45 1.29 13.81
CA ASN A 111 7.36 0.27 14.85
C ASN A 111 6.51 -0.91 14.42
N GLN A 112 5.70 -0.72 13.41
CA GLN A 112 4.88 -1.77 12.82
C GLN A 112 4.61 -1.46 11.34
N ILE A 113 4.85 -2.44 10.50
CA ILE A 113 4.53 -2.38 9.09
C ILE A 113 3.64 -3.59 8.80
N SER A 114 2.48 -3.34 8.22
CA SER A 114 1.65 -4.39 7.65
C SER A 114 1.54 -4.20 6.14
N GLN A 115 1.54 -5.30 5.40
CA GLN A 115 1.31 -5.28 3.97
C GLN A 115 0.33 -6.38 3.62
N ARG A 116 -0.70 -6.03 2.86
CA ARG A 116 -1.78 -6.95 2.47
C ARG A 116 -2.43 -6.53 1.17
N GLN A 117 -3.12 -7.47 0.55
CA GLN A 117 -3.98 -7.21 -0.61
C GLN A 117 -5.40 -6.97 -0.11
N LEU A 118 -5.98 -5.84 -0.48
CA LEU A 118 -7.36 -5.49 -0.16
C LEU A 118 -8.21 -5.42 -1.43
N VAL A 119 -9.42 -5.96 -1.35
CA VAL A 119 -10.41 -5.87 -2.41
C VAL A 119 -11.35 -4.72 -2.09
N PRO A 120 -11.47 -3.70 -2.94
CA PRO A 120 -12.45 -2.65 -2.73
C PRO A 120 -13.88 -3.20 -2.71
N VAL A 121 -14.65 -2.84 -1.71
CA VAL A 121 -16.08 -3.14 -1.60
C VAL A 121 -16.83 -1.81 -1.74
N GLU A 122 -17.68 -1.69 -2.74
CA GLU A 122 -18.39 -0.44 -3.06
C GLU A 122 -17.45 0.78 -3.17
N GLY A 123 -16.25 0.59 -3.73
CA GLY A 123 -15.25 1.63 -3.87
C GLY A 123 -14.51 2.00 -2.57
N LYS A 124 -14.63 1.21 -1.51
CA LYS A 124 -13.99 1.47 -0.22
C LYS A 124 -13.08 0.32 0.18
N ILE A 125 -11.98 0.68 0.80
CA ILE A 125 -11.09 -0.23 1.53
C ILE A 125 -10.93 0.29 2.96
N TYR A 126 -10.63 -0.59 3.89
CA TYR A 126 -10.43 -0.21 5.28
C TYR A 126 -9.32 -1.03 5.94
N GLY A 127 -8.68 -0.43 6.92
CA GLY A 127 -7.74 -1.04 7.83
C GLY A 127 -8.22 -0.89 9.27
N GLU A 128 -8.06 -1.94 10.04
CA GLU A 128 -8.52 -2.00 11.41
C GLU A 128 -7.43 -2.48 12.33
N TRP A 129 -7.33 -1.83 13.47
CA TRP A 129 -6.43 -2.11 14.58
C TRP A 129 -7.23 -2.19 15.87
N GLU A 130 -6.64 -2.78 16.89
CA GLU A 130 -7.23 -2.89 18.23
C GLU A 130 -6.20 -2.44 19.27
N VAL A 131 -6.66 -1.70 20.27
CA VAL A 131 -5.82 -1.34 21.41
C VAL A 131 -5.49 -2.60 22.18
N GLY A 132 -4.20 -2.98 22.17
CA GLY A 132 -3.70 -4.19 22.81
C GLY A 132 -3.51 -4.06 24.30
N PRO A 133 -3.28 -5.19 25.01
CA PRO A 133 -2.92 -5.16 26.40
C PRO A 133 -1.58 -4.44 26.59
N ASN A 134 -1.49 -3.53 27.56
CA ASN A 134 -0.31 -2.72 27.86
C ASN A 134 0.14 -1.80 26.70
N GLU A 135 -0.70 -1.53 25.73
CA GLU A 135 -0.39 -0.58 24.69
C GLU A 135 -0.31 0.83 25.30
N PRO A 136 0.77 1.62 25.04
CA PRO A 136 0.94 2.92 25.68
C PRO A 136 -0.07 3.93 25.12
N ALA A 137 -0.61 4.78 25.98
CA ALA A 137 -1.32 5.97 25.56
C ALA A 137 -0.36 6.99 24.91
N GLY A 138 -0.88 7.89 24.11
CA GLY A 138 -0.10 8.98 23.53
C GLY A 138 -0.44 9.28 22.07
N HIS A 139 0.29 10.24 21.53
CA HIS A 139 0.17 10.68 20.14
C HIS A 139 0.79 9.67 19.19
N ARG A 140 0.13 9.42 18.06
CA ARG A 140 0.53 8.43 17.07
C ARG A 140 0.35 8.94 15.66
N HIS A 141 1.10 8.31 14.77
CA HIS A 141 1.01 8.58 13.35
C HIS A 141 0.88 7.26 12.57
N LEU A 142 -0.12 7.18 11.71
CA LEU A 142 -0.35 6.07 10.81
C LEU A 142 -0.31 6.59 9.36
N GLN A 143 0.54 5.99 8.55
CA GLN A 143 0.60 6.26 7.12
C GLN A 143 0.08 5.05 6.34
N VAL A 144 -0.77 5.30 5.36
CA VAL A 144 -1.32 4.28 4.47
C VAL A 144 -0.79 4.52 3.07
N VAL A 145 -0.16 3.51 2.50
CA VAL A 145 0.41 3.49 1.15
C VAL A 145 -0.38 2.49 0.31
N ILE A 146 -0.87 2.92 -0.84
CA ILE A 146 -1.64 2.10 -1.78
C ILE A 146 -0.90 2.12 -3.12
N GLU A 147 -0.57 0.95 -3.67
CA GLU A 147 0.18 0.82 -4.94
C GLU A 147 1.42 1.75 -4.96
N ASP A 148 2.21 1.70 -3.87
CA ASP A 148 3.43 2.49 -3.66
C ASP A 148 3.22 4.02 -3.59
N GLN A 149 1.99 4.50 -3.53
CA GLN A 149 1.66 5.91 -3.33
C GLN A 149 1.12 6.14 -1.92
N VAL A 150 1.57 7.21 -1.27
CA VAL A 150 0.99 7.63 0.02
C VAL A 150 -0.45 8.08 -0.22
N ALA A 151 -1.39 7.26 0.22
CA ALA A 151 -2.83 7.53 0.07
C ALA A 151 -3.37 8.42 1.18
N ALA A 152 -2.89 8.21 2.41
CA ALA A 152 -3.32 8.97 3.57
C ALA A 152 -2.27 8.96 4.69
N SER A 153 -2.34 9.97 5.54
CA SER A 153 -1.53 10.12 6.74
C SER A 153 -2.42 10.65 7.86
N PHE A 154 -2.45 9.92 8.97
CA PHE A 154 -3.36 10.19 10.08
C PHE A 154 -2.57 10.38 11.37
N GLU A 155 -2.78 11.53 12.01
CA GLU A 155 -2.30 11.82 13.36
C GLU A 155 -3.47 11.72 14.34
N PHE A 156 -3.29 11.00 15.43
CA PHE A 156 -4.32 10.76 16.43
C PHE A 156 -3.74 10.49 17.81
N ASP A 157 -4.57 10.61 18.82
CA ASP A 157 -4.22 10.36 20.22
C ASP A 157 -4.95 9.13 20.74
N VAL A 158 -4.23 8.28 21.44
CA VAL A 158 -4.79 7.21 22.27
C VAL A 158 -4.82 7.71 23.72
N LYS A 159 -6.02 7.93 24.31
CA LYS A 159 -6.21 8.51 25.65
C LYS A 159 -7.52 8.13 26.32
#